data_e7929e8d7b5081f75643874dbbb03806
#
_entry.id   e7929e8d7b5081f75643874dbbb03806
#
_cell.length_a   1.000
_cell.length_b   1.000
_cell.length_c   1.000
_cell.angle_alpha   90.00
_cell.angle_beta   90.00
_cell.angle_gamma   90.00
#
_symmetry.space_group_name_H-M   'P 1'
#
loop_
_entity.id
_entity.type
_entity.pdbx_description
1 polymer ?
#
loop_
_entity_poly.entity_id
_entity_poly.type
_entity_poly.pdbx_seq_one_letter_code
_entity_poly.pdbx_strand_id
1 'polypeptide(L)'
;MKDFENDLIYYPNPDPVKEPRFILKSVDELEKSTKYSVTCNGIERVVYHTDSFDYVVVVDNEAYDLEISIHTPYEKLEIRPSSFGIVPFVKGETVHIHLDEPRKFTVETDGGLHDALFVLCSHRIEKPADTTICFEKGKVYNVGVLTLKSNDTVYIEEGAVVSGCVYADHCDNISIVGNGIINGACWHLPDSNADRFFIYAKWCNNVLLKGFTAVDGPSWHVVPAACDHVVIDDMNIMSRIVTGDGIDITSSQDVEVKNCFIRSTDDSICIKSQRLFEDPSTVRDVTKVRVHNNVIWNAEPGNAIELGYALQSEIHDLVFEDCDIIHCQYEGNMGGAALSIHQADGGHVHDIHYKNIRVEQAEQKLFDIKVLLCKYTEQLAKGEINDIYFDNIQVLNGDIPVSMIRGYQTPTEEVRVHDVHFDNITFMGNKCETWQDMRLVTELANDIYVNGARICRQMKF
;
A
#
# COMPACT_ATOMS: atom_id res chain seq x y z
N MET A 1 35.22 -10.36 -8.12
CA MET A 1 34.34 -10.30 -6.93
C MET A 1 34.50 -8.91 -6.34
N LYS A 2 33.53 -8.06 -6.52
CA LYS A 2 33.46 -6.80 -5.78
C LYS A 2 32.91 -7.16 -4.40
N ASP A 3 33.62 -6.77 -3.37
CA ASP A 3 33.23 -6.94 -1.99
C ASP A 3 31.91 -6.17 -1.76
N PHE A 4 30.83 -6.89 -1.55
CA PHE A 4 29.57 -6.35 -1.02
C PHE A 4 29.72 -6.19 0.50
N GLU A 5 30.71 -5.37 0.93
CA GLU A 5 30.81 -4.97 2.30
C GLU A 5 29.79 -3.85 2.58
N ASN A 6 28.80 -4.20 3.39
CA ASN A 6 28.05 -3.30 4.28
C ASN A 6 27.18 -2.19 3.70
N ASP A 7 26.33 -2.48 2.73
CA ASP A 7 25.06 -1.72 2.66
C ASP A 7 23.99 -2.48 3.50
N LEU A 8 24.20 -2.50 4.81
CA LEU A 8 23.15 -2.84 5.76
C LEU A 8 22.01 -1.85 5.54
N ILE A 9 20.83 -2.36 5.23
CA ILE A 9 19.63 -1.54 5.24
C ILE A 9 19.49 -1.06 6.68
N TYR A 10 19.90 0.17 6.89
CA TYR A 10 19.74 0.81 8.18
C TYR A 10 18.28 1.24 8.32
N TYR A 11 17.46 0.41 8.93
CA TYR A 11 16.14 0.82 9.38
C TYR A 11 16.35 1.77 10.57
N PRO A 12 16.00 3.03 10.43
CA PRO A 12 16.33 4.00 11.44
C PRO A 12 15.58 3.69 12.73
N ASN A 13 16.34 3.58 13.82
CA ASN A 13 15.76 3.55 15.15
C ASN A 13 15.07 4.90 15.38
N PRO A 14 13.79 4.94 15.79
CA PRO A 14 13.16 6.20 16.16
C PRO A 14 13.95 6.85 17.30
N ASP A 15 14.78 7.83 16.96
CA ASP A 15 15.52 8.62 17.95
C ASP A 15 14.56 9.72 18.46
N PRO A 16 14.07 9.63 19.70
CA PRO A 16 13.16 10.62 20.25
C PRO A 16 13.80 12.00 20.45
N VAL A 17 15.12 12.12 20.27
CA VAL A 17 15.87 13.34 20.53
C VAL A 17 15.95 14.27 19.31
N LYS A 18 15.70 13.78 18.10
CA LYS A 18 15.76 14.64 16.91
C LYS A 18 14.54 15.55 16.83
N GLU A 19 14.80 16.83 16.63
CA GLU A 19 13.77 17.85 16.43
C GLU A 19 13.20 17.79 14.99
N PRO A 20 11.89 17.99 14.81
CA PRO A 20 11.31 18.14 13.48
C PRO A 20 11.91 19.36 12.76
N ARG A 21 12.00 19.31 11.44
CA ARG A 21 12.67 20.32 10.60
C ARG A 21 11.91 21.63 10.52
N PHE A 22 10.63 21.60 10.66
CA PHE A 22 9.77 22.76 10.69
C PHE A 22 8.54 22.50 11.55
N ILE A 23 7.85 23.57 11.90
CA ILE A 23 6.63 23.55 12.69
C ILE A 23 5.53 24.22 11.88
N LEU A 24 4.42 23.53 11.64
CA LEU A 24 3.21 24.12 11.07
C LEU A 24 2.54 25.00 12.12
N LYS A 25 2.19 26.24 11.77
CA LYS A 25 1.55 27.19 12.69
C LYS A 25 0.03 27.16 12.59
N SER A 26 -0.50 26.81 11.43
CA SER A 26 -1.94 26.70 11.19
C SER A 26 -2.24 25.71 10.06
N VAL A 27 -3.49 25.25 9.98
CA VAL A 27 -3.98 24.42 8.86
C VAL A 27 -3.84 25.14 7.51
N ASP A 28 -3.85 26.48 7.51
CA ASP A 28 -3.75 27.29 6.29
C ASP A 28 -2.35 27.26 5.65
N GLU A 29 -1.34 26.76 6.37
CA GLU A 29 0.01 26.54 5.82
C GLU A 29 0.10 25.26 4.97
N LEU A 30 -0.88 24.38 5.04
CA LEU A 30 -0.98 23.28 4.09
C LEU A 30 -1.34 23.83 2.71
N GLU A 31 -0.59 23.44 1.71
CA GLU A 31 -0.78 23.91 0.36
C GLU A 31 -2.12 23.47 -0.21
N LYS A 32 -2.80 24.37 -0.94
CA LYS A 32 -4.11 24.11 -1.52
C LYS A 32 -4.00 24.02 -3.03
N SER A 33 -4.82 23.16 -3.62
CA SER A 33 -4.90 23.02 -5.07
C SER A 33 -5.29 24.32 -5.75
N THR A 34 -4.64 24.62 -6.86
CA THR A 34 -5.07 25.66 -7.81
C THR A 34 -5.73 25.06 -9.04
N LYS A 35 -5.62 23.73 -9.21
CA LYS A 35 -6.16 22.99 -10.35
C LYS A 35 -7.61 22.53 -10.10
N TYR A 36 -7.93 22.20 -8.85
CA TYR A 36 -9.23 21.63 -8.50
C TYR A 36 -9.94 22.42 -7.40
N SER A 37 -11.26 22.52 -7.50
CA SER A 37 -12.13 22.87 -6.39
C SER A 37 -13.28 21.87 -6.29
N VAL A 38 -13.69 21.55 -5.07
CA VAL A 38 -14.68 20.51 -4.79
C VAL A 38 -15.73 21.02 -3.84
N THR A 39 -17.00 20.80 -4.19
CA THR A 39 -18.12 20.90 -3.22
C THR A 39 -18.74 19.52 -3.05
N CYS A 40 -19.26 19.26 -1.86
CA CYS A 40 -20.10 18.10 -1.58
C CYS A 40 -21.35 18.55 -0.86
N ASN A 41 -22.52 18.17 -1.37
CA ASN A 41 -23.83 18.60 -0.84
C ASN A 41 -23.93 20.14 -0.72
N GLY A 42 -23.35 20.87 -1.70
CA GLY A 42 -23.31 22.33 -1.72
C GLY A 42 -22.33 22.99 -0.74
N ILE A 43 -21.52 22.20 -0.02
CA ILE A 43 -20.52 22.68 0.94
C ILE A 43 -19.13 22.54 0.33
N GLU A 44 -18.37 23.65 0.29
CA GLU A 44 -16.99 23.64 -0.18
C GLU A 44 -16.08 22.75 0.69
N ARG A 45 -15.22 21.96 0.05
CA ARG A 45 -14.22 21.11 0.68
C ARG A 45 -12.82 21.58 0.33
N VAL A 46 -11.93 21.57 1.28
CA VAL A 46 -10.53 21.96 1.03
C VAL A 46 -9.85 20.90 0.20
N VAL A 47 -9.35 21.28 -0.97
CA VAL A 47 -8.49 20.41 -1.79
C VAL A 47 -7.04 20.77 -1.46
N TYR A 48 -6.32 19.83 -0.90
CA TYR A 48 -4.91 19.96 -0.57
C TYR A 48 -4.05 19.61 -1.78
N HIS A 49 -2.90 20.29 -1.88
CA HIS A 49 -1.90 20.07 -2.91
C HIS A 49 -0.64 19.42 -2.36
N THR A 50 -0.05 18.55 -3.17
CA THR A 50 1.31 18.03 -2.98
C THR A 50 2.05 18.14 -4.32
N ASP A 51 3.36 17.95 -4.33
CA ASP A 51 4.15 17.95 -5.57
C ASP A 51 3.78 16.81 -6.55
N SER A 52 2.95 15.87 -6.13
CA SER A 52 2.68 14.64 -6.88
C SER A 52 1.21 14.35 -7.10
N PHE A 53 0.31 14.99 -6.36
CA PHE A 53 -1.15 14.79 -6.46
C PHE A 53 -1.91 15.84 -5.67
N ASP A 54 -3.17 16.02 -6.00
CA ASP A 54 -4.13 16.75 -5.18
C ASP A 54 -5.06 15.77 -4.45
N TYR A 55 -5.54 16.13 -3.25
CA TYR A 55 -6.49 15.29 -2.55
C TYR A 55 -7.54 16.06 -1.77
N VAL A 56 -8.72 15.51 -1.67
CA VAL A 56 -9.82 16.03 -0.86
C VAL A 56 -10.39 14.92 0.03
N VAL A 57 -10.51 15.21 1.31
CA VAL A 57 -11.20 14.32 2.27
C VAL A 57 -12.63 14.82 2.40
N VAL A 58 -13.59 13.96 2.09
CA VAL A 58 -15.02 14.28 2.16
C VAL A 58 -15.67 13.37 3.19
N VAL A 59 -16.11 13.97 4.27
CA VAL A 59 -16.75 13.24 5.38
C VAL A 59 -18.21 13.61 5.46
N ASP A 60 -19.08 12.61 5.29
CA ASP A 60 -20.52 12.77 5.43
C ASP A 60 -21.17 11.46 5.92
N ASN A 61 -22.43 11.49 6.31
CA ASN A 61 -23.23 10.32 6.66
C ASN A 61 -24.43 10.13 5.72
N GLU A 62 -24.55 10.99 4.71
CA GLU A 62 -25.59 10.95 3.68
C GLU A 62 -24.99 10.60 2.32
N ALA A 63 -25.77 10.65 1.28
CA ALA A 63 -25.28 10.53 -0.09
C ALA A 63 -24.34 11.69 -0.44
N TYR A 64 -23.41 11.46 -1.38
CA TYR A 64 -22.39 12.44 -1.78
C TYR A 64 -22.74 13.03 -3.15
N ASP A 65 -23.27 14.24 -3.18
CA ASP A 65 -23.43 15.05 -4.40
C ASP A 65 -22.18 15.89 -4.60
N LEU A 66 -21.24 15.39 -5.39
CA LEU A 66 -19.96 16.03 -5.63
C LEU A 66 -20.00 16.90 -6.90
N GLU A 67 -19.50 18.13 -6.77
CA GLU A 67 -19.19 19.00 -7.90
C GLU A 67 -17.68 19.28 -7.88
N ILE A 68 -16.98 18.81 -8.90
CA ILE A 68 -15.53 18.94 -9.04
C ILE A 68 -15.25 19.86 -10.21
N SER A 69 -14.77 21.06 -9.96
CA SER A 69 -14.35 21.99 -10.99
C SER A 69 -12.86 21.80 -11.30
N ILE A 70 -12.53 21.67 -12.59
CA ILE A 70 -11.16 21.48 -13.09
C ILE A 70 -10.75 22.75 -13.81
N HIS A 71 -9.81 23.51 -13.24
CA HIS A 71 -9.44 24.86 -13.71
C HIS A 71 -8.37 24.87 -14.80
N THR A 72 -7.90 23.68 -15.22
CA THR A 72 -6.97 23.54 -16.34
C THR A 72 -7.67 22.84 -17.51
N PRO A 73 -7.42 23.25 -18.77
CA PRO A 73 -7.97 22.53 -19.93
C PRO A 73 -7.52 21.07 -19.95
N TYR A 74 -8.40 20.18 -20.35
CA TYR A 74 -8.12 18.76 -20.55
C TYR A 74 -8.90 18.24 -21.78
N GLU A 75 -8.41 17.15 -22.38
CA GLU A 75 -9.08 16.46 -23.50
C GLU A 75 -9.78 15.17 -23.03
N LYS A 76 -9.18 14.46 -22.08
CA LYS A 76 -9.68 13.19 -21.56
C LYS A 76 -9.87 13.24 -20.04
N LEU A 77 -10.97 12.68 -19.57
CA LEU A 77 -11.28 12.53 -18.16
C LEU A 77 -11.47 11.03 -17.84
N GLU A 78 -10.77 10.55 -16.83
CA GLU A 78 -10.92 9.20 -16.32
C GLU A 78 -11.20 9.21 -14.83
N ILE A 79 -12.09 8.31 -14.39
CA ILE A 79 -12.37 8.08 -12.98
C ILE A 79 -12.02 6.63 -12.67
N ARG A 80 -11.19 6.43 -11.68
CA ARG A 80 -10.73 5.10 -11.27
C ARG A 80 -10.96 4.85 -9.78
N PRO A 81 -11.30 3.63 -9.35
CA PRO A 81 -11.42 2.42 -10.16
C PRO A 81 -12.63 2.44 -11.10
N SER A 82 -12.46 1.94 -12.32
CA SER A 82 -13.56 1.76 -13.27
C SER A 82 -14.60 0.74 -12.80
N SER A 83 -14.20 -0.19 -11.93
CA SER A 83 -15.06 -1.19 -11.27
C SER A 83 -16.18 -0.56 -10.44
N PHE A 84 -16.01 0.68 -9.97
CA PHE A 84 -17.07 1.39 -9.22
C PHE A 84 -18.22 1.85 -10.11
N GLY A 85 -18.06 1.85 -11.43
CA GLY A 85 -19.11 2.24 -12.36
C GLY A 85 -19.54 3.70 -12.22
N ILE A 86 -18.68 4.57 -11.70
CA ILE A 86 -18.98 5.99 -11.54
C ILE A 86 -19.11 6.64 -12.92
N VAL A 87 -20.29 7.15 -13.23
CA VAL A 87 -20.58 7.84 -14.49
C VAL A 87 -20.70 9.33 -14.21
N PRO A 88 -19.69 10.14 -14.56
CA PRO A 88 -19.73 11.57 -14.34
C PRO A 88 -20.66 12.27 -15.32
N PHE A 89 -21.34 13.34 -14.88
CA PHE A 89 -22.01 14.27 -15.75
C PHE A 89 -21.17 15.56 -15.84
N VAL A 90 -20.61 15.85 -17.04
CA VAL A 90 -19.74 17.01 -17.23
C VAL A 90 -20.54 18.16 -17.80
N LYS A 91 -20.46 19.34 -17.14
CA LYS A 91 -21.06 20.59 -17.60
C LYS A 91 -20.05 21.74 -17.49
N GLY A 92 -19.54 22.18 -18.64
CA GLY A 92 -18.44 23.17 -18.67
C GLY A 92 -17.18 22.59 -18.04
N GLU A 93 -16.64 23.27 -17.05
CA GLU A 93 -15.45 22.86 -16.31
C GLU A 93 -15.79 21.98 -15.06
N THR A 94 -17.06 21.71 -14.83
CA THR A 94 -17.52 21.01 -13.63
C THR A 94 -17.95 19.58 -13.95
N VAL A 95 -17.43 18.66 -13.18
CA VAL A 95 -17.76 17.23 -13.16
C VAL A 95 -18.69 16.97 -11.99
N HIS A 96 -19.91 16.48 -12.25
CA HIS A 96 -20.91 16.14 -11.23
C HIS A 96 -20.91 14.63 -11.05
N ILE A 97 -20.84 14.19 -9.80
CA ILE A 97 -20.84 12.78 -9.40
C ILE A 97 -21.80 12.61 -8.23
N HIS A 98 -22.68 11.62 -8.33
CA HIS A 98 -23.53 11.19 -7.23
C HIS A 98 -23.10 9.82 -6.73
N LEU A 99 -22.97 9.66 -5.40
CA LEU A 99 -22.66 8.40 -4.74
C LEU A 99 -23.64 8.17 -3.60
N ASP A 100 -24.27 7.00 -3.58
CA ASP A 100 -25.15 6.56 -2.48
C ASP A 100 -24.34 6.16 -1.23
N GLU A 101 -23.08 5.77 -1.42
CA GLU A 101 -22.16 5.31 -0.37
C GLU A 101 -20.79 5.95 -0.55
N PRO A 102 -19.98 6.07 0.52
CA PRO A 102 -18.63 6.60 0.38
C PRO A 102 -17.78 5.73 -0.51
N ARG A 103 -17.03 6.36 -1.40
CA ARG A 103 -16.05 5.73 -2.30
C ARG A 103 -14.76 6.53 -2.30
N LYS A 104 -13.65 5.83 -2.45
CA LYS A 104 -12.34 6.44 -2.63
C LYS A 104 -11.89 6.21 -4.06
N PHE A 105 -11.73 7.27 -4.82
CA PHE A 105 -11.49 7.20 -6.25
C PHE A 105 -10.58 8.35 -6.72
N THR A 106 -10.10 8.26 -7.96
CA THR A 106 -9.31 9.30 -8.59
C THR A 106 -10.06 9.96 -9.73
N VAL A 107 -9.74 11.24 -9.95
CA VAL A 107 -10.13 12.02 -11.13
C VAL A 107 -8.85 12.39 -11.86
N GLU A 108 -8.67 11.81 -13.05
CA GLU A 108 -7.44 11.90 -13.83
C GLU A 108 -7.73 12.61 -15.16
N THR A 109 -6.91 13.59 -15.48
CA THR A 109 -6.99 14.33 -16.75
C THR A 109 -5.81 13.96 -17.63
N ASP A 110 -6.10 13.60 -18.91
CA ASP A 110 -5.10 13.33 -19.96
C ASP A 110 -4.07 12.25 -19.61
N GLY A 111 -4.41 11.34 -18.69
CA GLY A 111 -3.53 10.28 -18.21
C GLY A 111 -2.38 10.81 -17.32
N GLY A 112 -2.52 12.00 -16.77
CA GLY A 112 -1.54 12.60 -15.84
C GLY A 112 -1.46 11.86 -14.53
N LEU A 113 -0.30 11.23 -14.29
CA LEU A 113 -0.06 10.41 -13.11
C LEU A 113 0.37 11.22 -11.87
N HIS A 114 0.85 12.45 -12.08
CA HIS A 114 1.43 13.30 -11.02
C HIS A 114 0.57 14.51 -10.66
N ASP A 115 -0.63 14.62 -11.22
CA ASP A 115 -1.54 15.75 -10.97
C ASP A 115 -3.01 15.33 -10.88
N ALA A 116 -3.25 14.06 -10.58
CA ALA A 116 -4.58 13.52 -10.33
C ALA A 116 -5.19 14.08 -9.04
N LEU A 117 -6.52 14.18 -9.01
CA LEU A 117 -7.25 14.46 -7.78
C LEU A 117 -7.70 13.14 -7.12
N PHE A 118 -7.34 12.95 -5.87
CA PHE A 118 -7.85 11.85 -5.05
C PHE A 118 -9.07 12.32 -4.25
N VAL A 119 -10.20 11.71 -4.50
CA VAL A 119 -11.47 12.00 -3.81
C VAL A 119 -11.72 10.90 -2.78
N LEU A 120 -11.58 11.25 -1.52
CA LEU A 120 -11.50 10.32 -0.40
C LEU A 120 -12.76 10.48 0.48
N CYS A 121 -13.85 9.84 0.04
CA CYS A 121 -15.12 9.88 0.79
C CYS A 121 -15.12 8.83 1.89
N SER A 122 -15.52 9.22 3.09
CA SER A 122 -15.65 8.35 4.27
C SER A 122 -16.85 8.74 5.12
N HIS A 123 -17.38 7.79 5.86
CA HIS A 123 -18.35 8.10 6.92
C HIS A 123 -17.69 8.85 8.08
N ARG A 124 -18.47 9.68 8.74
CA ARG A 124 -18.04 10.35 9.97
C ARG A 124 -17.79 9.33 11.07
N ILE A 125 -16.62 9.41 11.67
CA ILE A 125 -16.26 8.62 12.85
C ILE A 125 -16.54 9.46 14.09
N GLU A 126 -17.43 8.97 14.93
CA GLU A 126 -17.77 9.62 16.20
C GLU A 126 -16.63 9.44 17.21
N LYS A 127 -16.45 10.44 18.06
CA LYS A 127 -15.43 10.40 19.12
C LYS A 127 -15.73 9.28 20.11
N PRO A 128 -14.81 8.31 20.29
CA PRO A 128 -14.96 7.26 21.29
C PRO A 128 -15.08 7.81 22.71
N ALA A 129 -15.91 7.16 23.54
CA ALA A 129 -16.12 7.59 24.92
C ALA A 129 -14.87 7.44 25.80
N ASP A 130 -13.98 6.51 25.44
CA ASP A 130 -12.72 6.19 26.13
C ASP A 130 -11.52 6.96 25.55
N THR A 131 -11.74 8.02 24.78
CA THR A 131 -10.68 8.84 24.18
C THR A 131 -9.75 9.40 25.27
N THR A 132 -8.46 9.07 25.18
CA THR A 132 -7.41 9.56 26.08
C THR A 132 -6.66 10.77 25.50
N ILE A 133 -6.54 10.82 24.14
CA ILE A 133 -5.87 11.90 23.41
C ILE A 133 -6.82 12.40 22.33
N CYS A 134 -7.08 13.71 22.28
CA CYS A 134 -8.00 14.31 21.32
C CYS A 134 -7.34 15.47 20.58
N PHE A 135 -7.38 15.42 19.25
CA PHE A 135 -6.95 16.50 18.36
C PHE A 135 -8.17 17.14 17.72
N GLU A 136 -8.41 18.40 18.04
CA GLU A 136 -9.65 19.12 17.72
C GLU A 136 -9.58 19.80 16.34
N LYS A 137 -10.73 19.88 15.69
CA LYS A 137 -10.95 20.56 14.39
C LYS A 137 -10.33 21.96 14.32
N GLY A 138 -9.75 22.29 13.16
CA GLY A 138 -9.19 23.61 12.85
C GLY A 138 -7.87 23.92 13.54
N LYS A 139 -7.27 22.96 14.21
CA LYS A 139 -5.96 23.12 14.89
C LYS A 139 -4.87 22.26 14.28
N VAL A 140 -3.64 22.74 14.41
CA VAL A 140 -2.44 21.96 14.13
C VAL A 140 -1.75 21.61 15.44
N TYR A 141 -1.37 20.36 15.56
CA TYR A 141 -0.63 19.85 16.72
C TYR A 141 0.73 19.32 16.27
N ASN A 142 1.80 20.04 16.60
CA ASN A 142 3.17 19.63 16.30
C ASN A 142 3.66 18.67 17.38
N VAL A 143 3.47 17.40 17.17
CA VAL A 143 3.78 16.37 18.16
C VAL A 143 5.22 15.85 18.05
N GLY A 144 5.90 16.12 16.94
CA GLY A 144 7.19 15.50 16.65
C GLY A 144 7.02 13.99 16.53
N VAL A 145 7.15 13.28 17.65
CA VAL A 145 6.81 11.85 17.76
C VAL A 145 5.77 11.67 18.86
N LEU A 146 4.56 11.30 18.47
CA LEU A 146 3.51 10.92 19.41
C LEU A 146 3.78 9.50 19.91
N THR A 147 4.27 9.38 21.12
CA THR A 147 4.51 8.06 21.72
C THR A 147 3.27 7.61 22.49
N LEU A 148 2.71 6.46 22.09
CA LEU A 148 1.53 5.88 22.70
C LEU A 148 1.88 4.92 23.84
N LYS A 149 0.91 4.68 24.68
CA LYS A 149 0.95 3.71 25.79
C LYS A 149 -0.22 2.75 25.68
N SER A 150 -0.14 1.64 26.40
CA SER A 150 -1.27 0.69 26.48
C SER A 150 -2.55 1.39 26.93
N ASN A 151 -3.64 1.05 26.23
CA ASN A 151 -4.99 1.61 26.39
C ASN A 151 -5.13 3.07 25.95
N ASP A 152 -4.22 3.60 25.14
CA ASP A 152 -4.43 4.92 24.51
C ASP A 152 -5.42 4.82 23.36
N THR A 153 -6.46 5.65 23.43
CA THR A 153 -7.41 5.91 22.35
C THR A 153 -7.23 7.34 21.86
N VAL A 154 -6.64 7.48 20.66
CA VAL A 154 -6.41 8.77 20.00
C VAL A 154 -7.55 9.06 19.07
N TYR A 155 -8.19 10.22 19.22
CA TYR A 155 -9.21 10.72 18.30
C TYR A 155 -8.70 11.94 17.54
N ILE A 156 -8.76 11.88 16.21
CA ILE A 156 -8.34 12.97 15.31
C ILE A 156 -9.59 13.49 14.60
N GLU A 157 -10.12 14.61 15.04
CA GLU A 157 -11.33 15.20 14.49
C GLU A 157 -11.14 15.64 13.03
N GLU A 158 -12.21 15.55 12.22
CA GLU A 158 -12.22 16.08 10.85
C GLU A 158 -11.73 17.55 10.85
N GLY A 159 -10.70 17.84 10.00
CA GLY A 159 -10.08 19.17 9.93
C GLY A 159 -9.04 19.47 11.02
N ALA A 160 -8.68 18.50 11.87
CA ALA A 160 -7.50 18.55 12.70
C ALA A 160 -6.28 18.05 11.91
N VAL A 161 -5.11 18.64 12.17
CA VAL A 161 -3.82 18.21 11.60
C VAL A 161 -2.84 17.89 12.71
N VAL A 162 -2.33 16.66 12.71
CA VAL A 162 -1.26 16.19 13.59
C VAL A 162 0.04 16.18 12.78
N SER A 163 0.94 17.10 13.05
CA SER A 163 2.24 17.17 12.38
C SER A 163 3.29 16.40 13.17
N GLY A 164 3.74 15.29 12.59
CA GLY A 164 4.72 14.40 13.25
C GLY A 164 4.53 12.94 12.87
N CYS A 165 5.17 12.06 13.63
CA CYS A 165 5.09 10.61 13.52
C CYS A 165 4.41 10.00 14.74
N VAL A 166 3.99 8.74 14.64
CA VAL A 166 3.43 7.98 15.76
C VAL A 166 4.33 6.78 16.07
N TYR A 167 4.54 6.53 17.35
CA TYR A 167 5.31 5.39 17.83
C TYR A 167 4.61 4.69 18.99
N ALA A 168 4.55 3.37 18.93
CA ALA A 168 4.10 2.51 20.02
C ALA A 168 5.05 1.32 20.14
N ASP A 169 5.45 0.98 21.36
CA ASP A 169 6.35 -0.15 21.63
C ASP A 169 5.86 -0.93 22.86
N HIS A 170 5.62 -2.24 22.71
CA HIS A 170 5.09 -3.11 23.74
C HIS A 170 3.78 -2.57 24.38
N CYS A 171 2.85 -2.12 23.53
CA CYS A 171 1.58 -1.57 23.94
C CYS A 171 0.43 -2.52 23.63
N ASP A 172 -0.53 -2.60 24.56
CA ASP A 172 -1.78 -3.33 24.37
C ASP A 172 -2.96 -2.36 24.23
N ASN A 173 -3.94 -2.74 23.39
CA ASN A 173 -5.20 -2.00 23.21
C ASN A 173 -5.00 -0.54 22.83
N ILE A 174 -4.32 -0.28 21.75
CA ILE A 174 -4.15 1.08 21.22
C ILE A 174 -5.09 1.32 20.04
N SER A 175 -5.67 2.51 19.98
CA SER A 175 -6.53 2.92 18.89
C SER A 175 -6.19 4.31 18.40
N ILE A 176 -6.13 4.50 17.09
CA ILE A 176 -6.08 5.82 16.44
C ILE A 176 -7.24 5.89 15.48
N VAL A 177 -8.20 6.75 15.75
CA VAL A 177 -9.44 6.82 14.98
C VAL A 177 -9.84 8.28 14.68
N GLY A 178 -10.64 8.48 13.64
CA GLY A 178 -11.18 9.79 13.29
C GLY A 178 -11.03 10.09 11.81
N ASN A 179 -11.37 11.31 11.39
CA ASN A 179 -11.32 11.73 9.99
C ASN A 179 -10.33 12.90 9.76
N GLY A 180 -9.40 13.12 10.70
CA GLY A 180 -8.38 14.15 10.56
C GLY A 180 -7.16 13.67 9.77
N ILE A 181 -6.09 14.46 9.80
CA ILE A 181 -4.86 14.24 9.02
C ILE A 181 -3.67 14.08 9.97
N ILE A 182 -2.87 13.04 9.77
CA ILE A 182 -1.49 12.95 10.25
C ILE A 182 -0.57 13.29 9.07
N ASN A 183 0.27 14.31 9.23
CA ASN A 183 1.20 14.79 8.22
C ASN A 183 2.63 14.64 8.71
N GLY A 184 3.43 13.85 8.00
CA GLY A 184 4.82 13.53 8.36
C GLY A 184 5.86 14.42 7.69
N ALA A 185 5.45 15.40 6.88
CA ALA A 185 6.38 16.22 6.08
C ALA A 185 7.46 16.93 6.90
N CYS A 186 7.20 17.24 8.17
CA CYS A 186 8.19 17.85 9.05
C CYS A 186 9.44 16.97 9.31
N TRP A 187 9.38 15.69 8.93
CA TRP A 187 10.48 14.74 9.05
C TRP A 187 11.15 14.38 7.71
N HIS A 188 10.69 14.92 6.59
CA HIS A 188 11.29 14.62 5.28
C HIS A 188 12.77 15.03 5.24
N LEU A 189 13.60 14.13 4.71
CA LEU A 189 15.01 14.37 4.43
C LEU A 189 15.20 14.70 2.95
N PRO A 190 16.03 15.71 2.60
CA PRO A 190 16.37 15.99 1.20
C PRO A 190 17.02 14.81 0.48
N ASP A 191 17.67 13.91 1.23
CA ASP A 191 18.44 12.78 0.74
C ASP A 191 17.84 11.48 1.28
N SER A 192 16.77 11.01 0.72
CA SER A 192 16.14 9.67 0.76
C SER A 192 16.39 8.68 1.94
N ASN A 193 17.20 8.98 2.92
CA ASN A 193 17.44 8.13 4.09
C ASN A 193 16.58 8.63 5.26
N ALA A 194 15.41 8.06 5.37
CA ALA A 194 14.49 8.37 6.44
C ALA A 194 15.03 7.90 7.80
N ASP A 195 14.88 8.76 8.78
CA ASP A 195 15.30 8.49 10.17
C ASP A 195 14.29 7.63 10.93
N ARG A 196 13.09 7.39 10.38
CA ARG A 196 11.99 6.73 11.10
C ARG A 196 10.82 6.34 10.23
N PHE A 197 10.09 5.32 10.66
CA PHE A 197 8.79 5.00 10.09
C PHE A 197 7.73 6.01 10.54
N PHE A 198 6.64 6.13 9.78
CA PHE A 198 5.66 7.18 10.00
C PHE A 198 4.68 6.83 11.13
N ILE A 199 3.95 5.73 11.01
CA ILE A 199 3.07 5.17 12.04
C ILE A 199 3.62 3.80 12.38
N TYR A 200 4.34 3.70 13.47
CA TYR A 200 5.11 2.52 13.83
C TYR A 200 4.62 1.92 15.13
N ALA A 201 4.04 0.72 15.04
CA ALA A 201 3.68 -0.10 16.19
C ALA A 201 4.62 -1.31 16.23
N LYS A 202 5.33 -1.51 17.33
CA LYS A 202 6.28 -2.61 17.53
C LYS A 202 5.89 -3.41 18.76
N TRP A 203 5.81 -4.73 18.64
CA TRP A 203 5.44 -5.62 19.75
C TRP A 203 4.14 -5.24 20.46
N CYS A 204 3.16 -4.76 19.67
CA CYS A 204 1.86 -4.33 20.16
C CYS A 204 0.81 -5.41 19.95
N ASN A 205 -0.19 -5.42 20.80
CA ASN A 205 -1.31 -6.35 20.70
C ASN A 205 -2.63 -5.58 20.75
N ASN A 206 -3.58 -5.95 19.88
CA ASN A 206 -4.85 -5.27 19.71
C ASN A 206 -4.70 -3.80 19.31
N VAL A 207 -4.37 -3.59 18.03
CA VAL A 207 -4.13 -2.27 17.42
C VAL A 207 -5.25 -1.94 16.44
N LEU A 208 -5.89 -0.79 16.59
CA LEU A 208 -6.90 -0.26 15.65
C LEU A 208 -6.43 1.05 15.04
N LEU A 209 -6.30 1.09 13.71
CA LEU A 209 -6.06 2.32 12.92
C LEU A 209 -7.25 2.52 11.99
N LYS A 210 -8.01 3.64 12.15
CA LYS A 210 -9.26 3.80 11.41
C LYS A 210 -9.57 5.23 10.97
N GLY A 211 -9.83 5.39 9.67
CA GLY A 211 -10.54 6.52 9.06
C GLY A 211 -9.70 7.75 8.75
N PHE A 212 -8.59 7.96 9.42
CA PHE A 212 -7.77 9.16 9.23
C PHE A 212 -6.89 9.07 7.97
N THR A 213 -6.43 10.24 7.55
CA THR A 213 -5.48 10.38 6.42
C THR A 213 -4.06 10.45 6.94
N ALA A 214 -3.18 9.59 6.46
CA ALA A 214 -1.75 9.58 6.70
C ALA A 214 -1.02 10.01 5.43
N VAL A 215 -0.40 11.18 5.44
CA VAL A 215 0.23 11.78 4.26
C VAL A 215 1.63 12.27 4.55
N ASP A 216 2.49 12.17 3.54
CA ASP A 216 3.87 12.70 3.59
C ASP A 216 4.73 12.12 4.73
N GLY A 217 4.59 10.83 4.99
CA GLY A 217 5.48 10.13 5.92
C GLY A 217 6.94 10.18 5.47
N PRO A 218 7.90 10.15 6.42
CA PRO A 218 9.33 10.22 6.11
C PRO A 218 9.91 8.93 5.52
N SER A 219 9.21 7.80 5.63
CA SER A 219 9.56 6.47 5.12
C SER A 219 8.31 5.61 5.05
N TRP A 220 8.40 4.31 5.28
CA TRP A 220 7.27 3.40 5.38
C TRP A 220 6.15 3.98 6.25
N HIS A 221 4.92 3.97 5.70
CA HIS A 221 3.85 4.77 6.31
C HIS A 221 3.19 4.08 7.49
N VAL A 222 2.72 2.85 7.34
CA VAL A 222 2.05 2.12 8.41
C VAL A 222 2.78 0.80 8.64
N VAL A 223 3.41 0.65 9.79
CA VAL A 223 4.31 -0.47 10.08
C VAL A 223 3.91 -1.17 11.38
N PRO A 224 3.00 -2.14 11.33
CA PRO A 224 2.85 -3.11 12.41
C PRO A 224 4.03 -4.10 12.34
N ALA A 225 4.87 -4.11 13.38
CA ALA A 225 6.06 -4.96 13.46
C ALA A 225 6.02 -5.86 14.69
N ALA A 226 6.05 -7.17 14.48
CA ALA A 226 5.91 -8.18 15.52
C ALA A 226 4.63 -7.98 16.38
N CYS A 227 3.55 -7.50 15.74
CA CYS A 227 2.27 -7.23 16.38
C CYS A 227 1.30 -8.41 16.23
N ASP A 228 0.31 -8.44 17.10
CA ASP A 228 -0.80 -9.40 17.03
C ASP A 228 -2.15 -8.65 17.09
N HIS A 229 -3.18 -9.14 16.36
CA HIS A 229 -4.52 -8.54 16.31
C HIS A 229 -4.52 -7.07 15.86
N VAL A 230 -4.19 -6.84 14.61
CA VAL A 230 -4.12 -5.49 14.01
C VAL A 230 -5.25 -5.28 13.02
N VAL A 231 -5.98 -4.18 13.15
CA VAL A 231 -7.01 -3.76 12.18
C VAL A 231 -6.65 -2.39 11.62
N ILE A 232 -6.52 -2.32 10.28
CA ILE A 232 -6.31 -1.08 9.52
C ILE A 232 -7.53 -0.93 8.62
N ASP A 233 -8.42 0.02 8.93
CA ASP A 233 -9.73 0.15 8.31
C ASP A 233 -9.99 1.59 7.84
N ASP A 234 -10.49 1.74 6.62
CA ASP A 234 -10.95 3.01 6.03
C ASP A 234 -9.90 4.14 6.01
N MET A 235 -8.62 3.83 6.05
CA MET A 235 -7.55 4.83 6.00
C MET A 235 -7.28 5.35 4.59
N ASN A 236 -6.72 6.57 4.52
CA ASN A 236 -6.09 7.11 3.32
C ASN A 236 -4.59 7.22 3.59
N ILE A 237 -3.78 6.48 2.86
CA ILE A 237 -2.33 6.41 3.06
C ILE A 237 -1.66 6.88 1.77
N MET A 238 -0.93 8.00 1.84
CA MET A 238 -0.38 8.62 0.65
C MET A 238 1.05 9.07 0.86
N SER A 239 1.96 8.49 0.10
CA SER A 239 3.37 8.81 0.08
C SER A 239 3.80 9.46 -1.23
N ARG A 240 4.92 10.17 -1.22
CA ARG A 240 5.53 10.79 -2.41
C ARG A 240 7.05 10.75 -2.42
N ILE A 241 7.65 10.01 -1.51
CA ILE A 241 9.11 9.86 -1.41
C ILE A 241 9.52 8.44 -1.78
N VAL A 242 10.74 8.27 -2.28
CA VAL A 242 11.37 6.97 -2.41
C VAL A 242 11.43 6.30 -1.04
N THR A 243 11.23 4.98 -0.94
CA THR A 243 11.02 4.26 0.33
C THR A 243 9.71 4.59 1.05
N GLY A 244 8.75 5.16 0.34
CA GLY A 244 7.43 5.50 0.87
C GLY A 244 6.43 4.37 0.70
N ASP A 245 6.73 3.20 1.28
CA ASP A 245 5.82 2.06 1.32
C ASP A 245 4.50 2.46 2.01
N GLY A 246 3.40 1.86 1.60
CA GLY A 246 2.10 2.13 2.19
C GLY A 246 1.90 1.43 3.53
N ILE A 247 1.75 0.12 3.50
CA ILE A 247 1.56 -0.70 4.71
C ILE A 247 2.56 -1.86 4.69
N ASP A 248 3.45 -1.91 5.68
CA ASP A 248 4.43 -2.98 5.86
C ASP A 248 4.04 -3.89 7.03
N ILE A 249 3.36 -4.98 6.74
CA ILE A 249 3.04 -5.99 7.73
C ILE A 249 4.30 -6.83 7.98
N THR A 250 5.05 -6.47 9.03
CA THR A 250 6.35 -7.08 9.32
C THR A 250 6.24 -8.02 10.51
N SER A 251 6.50 -9.32 10.30
CA SER A 251 6.55 -10.33 11.39
C SER A 251 5.30 -10.32 12.30
N SER A 252 4.15 -9.92 11.78
CA SER A 252 2.90 -9.72 12.52
C SER A 252 1.87 -10.79 12.17
N GLN A 253 0.94 -11.05 13.07
CA GLN A 253 -0.06 -12.11 12.97
C GLN A 253 -1.45 -11.56 13.25
N ASP A 254 -2.48 -12.18 12.60
CA ASP A 254 -3.88 -11.78 12.73
C ASP A 254 -4.07 -10.29 12.39
N VAL A 255 -3.81 -9.96 11.11
CA VAL A 255 -3.85 -8.59 10.58
C VAL A 255 -4.94 -8.47 9.54
N GLU A 256 -5.85 -7.51 9.71
CA GLU A 256 -6.87 -7.16 8.72
C GLU A 256 -6.63 -5.76 8.17
N VAL A 257 -6.53 -5.64 6.82
CA VAL A 257 -6.42 -4.36 6.11
C VAL A 257 -7.59 -4.23 5.15
N LYS A 258 -8.44 -3.21 5.34
CA LYS A 258 -9.65 -3.07 4.53
C LYS A 258 -10.07 -1.63 4.27
N ASN A 259 -10.83 -1.43 3.16
CA ASN A 259 -11.48 -0.18 2.80
C ASN A 259 -10.51 1.01 2.67
N CYS A 260 -9.22 0.75 2.50
CA CYS A 260 -8.21 1.78 2.42
C CYS A 260 -8.01 2.28 0.99
N PHE A 261 -7.59 3.55 0.86
CA PHE A 261 -6.95 4.08 -0.32
C PHE A 261 -5.46 4.19 -0.05
N ILE A 262 -4.65 3.54 -0.87
CA ILE A 262 -3.20 3.47 -0.66
C ILE A 262 -2.50 3.96 -1.93
N ARG A 263 -1.82 5.10 -1.83
CA ARG A 263 -0.91 5.61 -2.85
C ARG A 263 0.51 5.58 -2.30
N SER A 264 1.38 4.80 -2.91
CA SER A 264 2.76 4.65 -2.47
C SER A 264 3.76 4.92 -3.60
N THR A 265 4.98 5.24 -3.24
CA THR A 265 6.14 5.40 -4.14
C THR A 265 7.20 4.35 -3.84
N ASP A 266 6.83 3.28 -3.29
CA ASP A 266 7.49 1.99 -3.12
C ASP A 266 6.36 0.97 -2.94
N ASP A 267 6.53 -0.16 -2.28
CA ASP A 267 5.50 -1.18 -2.15
C ASP A 267 4.22 -0.62 -1.48
N SER A 268 3.04 -0.90 -2.07
CA SER A 268 1.81 -0.35 -1.48
C SER A 268 1.34 -1.16 -0.29
N ILE A 269 1.29 -2.48 -0.41
CA ILE A 269 1.07 -3.40 0.71
C ILE A 269 2.18 -4.43 0.67
N CYS A 270 2.98 -4.48 1.72
CA CYS A 270 4.14 -5.35 1.79
C CYS A 270 4.09 -6.28 2.99
N ILE A 271 4.44 -7.54 2.77
CA ILE A 271 4.57 -8.57 3.79
C ILE A 271 6.05 -8.89 3.97
N LYS A 272 6.55 -8.78 5.18
CA LYS A 272 7.95 -9.05 5.52
C LYS A 272 8.05 -9.89 6.78
N SER A 273 9.05 -10.75 6.85
CA SER A 273 9.48 -11.41 8.10
C SER A 273 10.97 -11.17 8.24
N GLN A 274 11.34 -10.21 9.07
CA GLN A 274 12.73 -9.77 9.11
C GLN A 274 13.18 -9.30 10.49
N ARG A 275 14.48 -9.34 10.68
CA ARG A 275 15.13 -8.66 11.79
C ARG A 275 14.99 -7.15 11.65
N LEU A 276 14.46 -6.50 12.65
CA LEU A 276 14.39 -5.05 12.72
C LEU A 276 15.36 -4.50 13.77
N PHE A 277 16.14 -3.49 13.40
CA PHE A 277 17.05 -2.77 14.30
C PHE A 277 18.01 -3.67 15.09
N GLU A 278 18.64 -4.64 14.42
CA GLU A 278 19.55 -5.60 15.03
C GLU A 278 18.92 -6.50 16.12
N ASP A 279 17.59 -6.52 16.22
CA ASP A 279 16.84 -7.37 17.14
C ASP A 279 16.35 -8.65 16.43
N PRO A 280 17.03 -9.79 16.58
CA PRO A 280 16.62 -11.03 15.94
C PRO A 280 15.29 -11.59 16.48
N SER A 281 14.82 -11.13 17.64
CA SER A 281 13.54 -11.56 18.19
C SER A 281 12.35 -11.03 17.40
N THR A 282 12.55 -10.02 16.55
CA THR A 282 11.52 -9.52 15.66
C THR A 282 11.25 -10.43 14.46
N VAL A 283 12.07 -11.43 14.20
CA VAL A 283 11.80 -12.45 13.16
C VAL A 283 10.74 -13.41 13.67
N ARG A 284 9.55 -13.33 13.10
CA ARG A 284 8.39 -14.18 13.42
C ARG A 284 7.68 -14.58 12.14
N ASP A 285 6.92 -15.64 12.19
CA ASP A 285 6.01 -16.02 11.13
C ASP A 285 4.97 -14.93 10.90
N VAL A 286 4.58 -14.74 9.64
CA VAL A 286 3.44 -13.92 9.27
C VAL A 286 2.30 -14.85 8.87
N THR A 287 1.19 -14.77 9.57
CA THR A 287 0.05 -15.66 9.35
C THR A 287 -1.26 -14.98 9.69
N LYS A 288 -2.37 -15.49 9.12
CA LYS A 288 -3.73 -14.95 9.32
C LYS A 288 -3.83 -13.49 8.90
N VAL A 289 -3.32 -13.17 7.72
CA VAL A 289 -3.44 -11.83 7.16
C VAL A 289 -4.58 -11.82 6.12
N ARG A 290 -5.48 -10.87 6.28
CA ARG A 290 -6.54 -10.61 5.30
C ARG A 290 -6.51 -9.18 4.81
N VAL A 291 -6.38 -8.99 3.51
CA VAL A 291 -6.36 -7.68 2.83
C VAL A 291 -7.51 -7.63 1.85
N HIS A 292 -8.47 -6.71 2.03
CA HIS A 292 -9.64 -6.68 1.15
C HIS A 292 -10.28 -5.30 0.97
N ASN A 293 -11.01 -5.12 -0.15
CA ASN A 293 -11.73 -3.89 -0.49
C ASN A 293 -10.84 -2.64 -0.50
N ASN A 294 -9.59 -2.75 -0.95
CA ASN A 294 -8.68 -1.62 -1.00
C ASN A 294 -8.53 -1.09 -2.44
N VAL A 295 -8.35 0.21 -2.56
CA VAL A 295 -7.93 0.88 -3.80
C VAL A 295 -6.45 1.19 -3.69
N ILE A 296 -5.68 0.69 -4.65
CA ILE A 296 -4.22 0.75 -4.62
C ILE A 296 -3.70 1.49 -5.85
N TRP A 297 -2.91 2.52 -5.61
CA TRP A 297 -2.10 3.21 -6.61
C TRP A 297 -0.63 3.05 -6.24
N ASN A 298 0.04 2.12 -6.87
CA ASN A 298 1.49 2.04 -6.77
C ASN A 298 2.12 2.97 -7.82
N ALA A 299 2.81 3.99 -7.36
CA ALA A 299 3.62 4.86 -8.19
C ALA A 299 5.04 4.27 -8.37
N GLU A 300 5.93 5.00 -9.02
CA GLU A 300 7.33 4.60 -9.18
C GLU A 300 8.13 4.85 -7.88
N PRO A 301 9.01 3.93 -7.49
CA PRO A 301 9.15 2.50 -7.80
C PRO A 301 8.25 1.63 -6.92
N GLY A 302 8.29 0.30 -7.06
CA GLY A 302 7.71 -0.66 -6.13
C GLY A 302 6.69 -1.62 -6.73
N ASN A 303 5.95 -2.28 -5.85
CA ASN A 303 4.94 -3.27 -6.18
C ASN A 303 3.58 -2.90 -5.56
N ALA A 304 2.47 -3.31 -6.16
CA ALA A 304 1.17 -3.01 -5.55
C ALA A 304 0.90 -3.91 -4.34
N ILE A 305 1.11 -5.22 -4.47
CA ILE A 305 1.10 -6.17 -3.34
C ILE A 305 2.37 -7.02 -3.42
N GLU A 306 3.21 -6.90 -2.40
CA GLU A 306 4.52 -7.56 -2.33
C GLU A 306 4.61 -8.49 -1.12
N LEU A 307 5.13 -9.71 -1.32
CA LEU A 307 5.72 -10.52 -0.26
C LEU A 307 7.23 -10.49 -0.47
N GLY A 308 7.96 -9.75 0.34
CA GLY A 308 9.41 -9.62 0.09
C GLY A 308 10.06 -8.30 0.54
N TYR A 309 11.34 -8.15 0.32
CA TYR A 309 12.31 -9.23 -0.07
C TYR A 309 12.73 -10.09 1.12
N ALA A 310 12.66 -9.52 2.32
CA ALA A 310 13.12 -10.13 3.56
C ALA A 310 12.06 -11.07 4.14
N LEU A 311 12.15 -12.34 3.81
CA LEU A 311 11.24 -13.39 4.26
C LEU A 311 12.08 -14.45 5.03
N GLN A 312 12.35 -14.16 6.31
CA GLN A 312 13.28 -14.94 7.13
C GLN A 312 12.60 -16.07 7.93
N SER A 313 11.26 -16.06 8.03
CA SER A 313 10.45 -17.09 8.70
C SER A 313 9.28 -17.51 7.81
N GLU A 314 8.36 -18.33 8.31
CA GLU A 314 7.22 -18.81 7.54
C GLU A 314 6.22 -17.69 7.26
N ILE A 315 5.70 -17.68 6.03
CA ILE A 315 4.66 -16.76 5.55
C ILE A 315 3.53 -17.62 5.01
N HIS A 316 2.40 -17.66 5.70
CA HIS A 316 1.31 -18.55 5.31
C HIS A 316 -0.07 -18.09 5.83
N ASP A 317 -1.15 -18.69 5.29
CA ASP A 317 -2.53 -18.33 5.65
C ASP A 317 -2.81 -16.84 5.37
N LEU A 318 -2.50 -16.41 4.14
CA LEU A 318 -2.72 -15.04 3.69
C LEU A 318 -3.78 -14.98 2.59
N VAL A 319 -4.71 -14.04 2.70
CA VAL A 319 -5.75 -13.78 1.70
C VAL A 319 -5.75 -12.31 1.29
N PHE A 320 -5.59 -12.08 -0.02
CA PHE A 320 -5.74 -10.78 -0.66
C PHE A 320 -6.96 -10.87 -1.59
N GLU A 321 -8.00 -10.07 -1.34
CA GLU A 321 -9.25 -10.21 -2.11
C GLU A 321 -9.99 -8.88 -2.33
N ASP A 322 -10.79 -8.85 -3.42
CA ASP A 322 -11.69 -7.75 -3.74
C ASP A 322 -10.99 -6.37 -3.83
N CYS A 323 -9.72 -6.32 -4.21
CA CYS A 323 -8.94 -5.10 -4.35
C CYS A 323 -8.93 -4.58 -5.79
N ASP A 324 -8.82 -3.26 -5.92
CA ASP A 324 -8.63 -2.55 -7.19
C ASP A 324 -7.22 -1.93 -7.23
N ILE A 325 -6.35 -2.44 -8.09
CA ILE A 325 -5.04 -1.86 -8.38
C ILE A 325 -5.22 -0.94 -9.59
N ILE A 326 -5.37 0.36 -9.35
CA ILE A 326 -5.69 1.32 -10.41
C ILE A 326 -4.47 1.74 -11.21
N HIS A 327 -3.30 1.75 -10.60
CA HIS A 327 -2.00 1.93 -11.24
C HIS A 327 -0.96 1.06 -10.55
N CYS A 328 -0.09 0.44 -11.35
CA CYS A 328 1.14 -0.18 -10.90
C CYS A 328 2.24 0.21 -11.88
N GLN A 329 3.01 1.24 -11.51
CA GLN A 329 3.97 1.87 -12.38
C GLN A 329 5.32 1.16 -12.32
N TYR A 330 6.15 1.44 -13.30
CA TYR A 330 7.39 0.73 -13.53
C TYR A 330 8.57 1.28 -12.71
N GLU A 331 9.34 0.40 -12.12
CA GLU A 331 10.56 0.77 -11.38
C GLU A 331 11.85 0.83 -12.22
N GLY A 332 11.82 0.52 -13.48
CA GLY A 332 13.01 0.58 -14.35
C GLY A 332 13.73 -0.77 -14.54
N ASN A 333 14.31 -1.43 -13.64
CA ASN A 333 15.20 -2.57 -13.86
C ASN A 333 14.63 -3.94 -13.47
N MET A 334 13.53 -4.38 -14.07
CA MET A 334 12.92 -5.70 -13.81
C MET A 334 12.38 -5.90 -12.37
N GLY A 335 12.30 -4.85 -11.56
CA GLY A 335 11.56 -4.77 -10.32
C GLY A 335 10.04 -4.80 -10.58
N GLY A 336 9.20 -4.30 -9.81
CA GLY A 336 7.80 -3.96 -9.96
C GLY A 336 6.86 -4.98 -10.62
N ALA A 337 5.81 -5.32 -9.88
CA ALA A 337 4.67 -6.07 -10.40
C ALA A 337 3.40 -5.66 -9.66
N ALA A 338 2.24 -5.97 -10.24
CA ALA A 338 0.98 -5.81 -9.53
C ALA A 338 0.91 -6.77 -8.32
N LEU A 339 1.31 -8.02 -8.51
CA LEU A 339 1.33 -9.06 -7.48
C LEU A 339 2.69 -9.78 -7.49
N SER A 340 3.45 -9.65 -6.42
CA SER A 340 4.83 -10.18 -6.37
C SER A 340 5.12 -10.98 -5.11
N ILE A 341 6.01 -11.96 -5.26
CA ILE A 341 6.60 -12.73 -4.18
C ILE A 341 8.10 -12.84 -4.45
N HIS A 342 8.90 -12.11 -3.72
CA HIS A 342 10.34 -12.05 -3.87
C HIS A 342 11.04 -12.63 -2.64
N GLN A 343 11.30 -13.93 -2.65
CA GLN A 343 11.95 -14.65 -1.56
C GLN A 343 13.48 -14.51 -1.65
N ALA A 344 14.05 -13.65 -0.81
CA ALA A 344 15.50 -13.42 -0.78
C ALA A 344 16.22 -14.14 0.37
N ASP A 345 15.48 -14.71 1.33
CA ASP A 345 16.00 -15.34 2.53
C ASP A 345 15.56 -16.81 2.68
N GLY A 346 15.59 -17.37 3.89
CA GLY A 346 15.36 -18.78 4.15
C GLY A 346 13.95 -19.17 4.58
N GLY A 347 13.01 -18.21 4.66
CA GLY A 347 11.63 -18.49 5.08
C GLY A 347 10.84 -19.25 4.02
N HIS A 348 9.81 -19.95 4.43
CA HIS A 348 8.91 -20.70 3.56
C HIS A 348 7.63 -19.91 3.30
N VAL A 349 7.29 -19.69 2.03
CA VAL A 349 6.07 -18.98 1.59
C VAL A 349 5.09 -19.99 1.02
N HIS A 350 3.93 -20.13 1.66
CA HIS A 350 2.91 -21.10 1.23
C HIS A 350 1.51 -20.70 1.69
N ASP A 351 0.47 -21.34 1.12
CA ASP A 351 -0.93 -21.08 1.45
C ASP A 351 -1.30 -19.59 1.30
N ILE A 352 -1.01 -19.06 0.10
CA ILE A 352 -1.27 -17.66 -0.24
C ILE A 352 -2.36 -17.58 -1.31
N HIS A 353 -3.40 -16.81 -1.04
CA HIS A 353 -4.56 -16.69 -1.90
C HIS A 353 -4.79 -15.25 -2.37
N TYR A 354 -4.83 -15.06 -3.68
CA TYR A 354 -5.25 -13.82 -4.33
C TYR A 354 -6.57 -14.07 -5.06
N LYS A 355 -7.62 -13.30 -4.72
CA LYS A 355 -8.99 -13.53 -5.24
C LYS A 355 -9.65 -12.23 -5.69
N ASN A 356 -10.36 -12.24 -6.83
CA ASN A 356 -11.19 -11.12 -7.28
C ASN A 356 -10.41 -9.78 -7.33
N ILE A 357 -9.17 -9.77 -7.80
CA ILE A 357 -8.37 -8.56 -7.93
C ILE A 357 -8.51 -7.99 -9.34
N ARG A 358 -8.81 -6.72 -9.42
CA ARG A 358 -8.91 -5.96 -10.66
C ARG A 358 -7.68 -5.07 -10.79
N VAL A 359 -7.03 -5.12 -11.96
CA VAL A 359 -5.83 -4.35 -12.27
C VAL A 359 -6.13 -3.48 -13.47
N GLU A 360 -6.05 -2.17 -13.33
CA GLU A 360 -6.33 -1.27 -14.45
C GLU A 360 -5.09 -1.00 -15.29
N GLN A 361 -3.96 -0.79 -14.66
CA GLN A 361 -2.68 -0.59 -15.35
C GLN A 361 -1.56 -1.30 -14.59
N ALA A 362 -0.98 -2.32 -15.22
CA ALA A 362 0.26 -2.96 -14.80
C ALA A 362 1.30 -2.74 -15.89
N GLU A 363 2.16 -1.74 -15.74
CA GLU A 363 3.06 -1.32 -16.82
C GLU A 363 4.12 -2.35 -17.16
N GLN A 364 4.50 -3.20 -16.21
CA GLN A 364 5.56 -4.18 -16.43
C GLN A 364 5.09 -5.62 -16.30
N LYS A 365 4.76 -6.04 -15.08
CA LYS A 365 4.38 -7.41 -14.78
C LYS A 365 3.07 -7.47 -14.02
N LEU A 366 2.30 -8.52 -14.29
CA LEU A 366 1.14 -8.85 -13.48
C LEU A 366 1.57 -9.69 -12.28
N PHE A 367 2.24 -10.81 -12.53
CA PHE A 367 2.78 -11.70 -11.51
C PHE A 367 4.30 -11.75 -11.59
N ASP A 368 4.98 -11.62 -10.46
CA ASP A 368 6.43 -11.78 -10.37
C ASP A 368 6.81 -12.61 -9.14
N ILE A 369 7.03 -13.92 -9.33
CA ILE A 369 7.31 -14.86 -8.25
C ILE A 369 8.74 -15.34 -8.38
N LYS A 370 9.61 -15.02 -7.44
CA LYS A 370 11.03 -15.32 -7.53
C LYS A 370 11.64 -15.75 -6.21
N VAL A 371 12.54 -16.75 -6.30
CA VAL A 371 13.58 -16.95 -5.30
C VAL A 371 14.86 -16.32 -5.83
N LEU A 372 15.52 -15.44 -5.09
CA LEU A 372 16.60 -14.61 -5.60
C LEU A 372 17.68 -14.29 -4.55
N LEU A 373 18.81 -13.82 -5.04
CA LEU A 373 19.85 -13.17 -4.25
C LEU A 373 19.87 -11.68 -4.62
N CYS A 374 19.74 -10.81 -3.65
CA CYS A 374 19.74 -9.36 -3.86
C CYS A 374 20.46 -8.64 -2.72
N LYS A 375 20.54 -7.32 -2.78
CA LYS A 375 21.17 -6.49 -1.73
C LYS A 375 20.49 -6.60 -0.36
N TYR A 376 19.25 -7.10 -0.31
CA TYR A 376 18.47 -7.26 0.91
C TYR A 376 18.58 -8.65 1.54
N THR A 377 19.30 -9.57 0.91
CA THR A 377 19.48 -10.93 1.42
C THR A 377 20.35 -10.94 2.67
N GLU A 378 19.81 -11.47 3.76
CA GLU A 378 20.56 -11.71 5.01
C GLU A 378 20.90 -13.19 5.22
N GLN A 379 20.06 -14.10 4.74
CA GLN A 379 20.23 -15.55 4.84
C GLN A 379 20.65 -16.14 3.49
N LEU A 380 21.77 -16.85 3.45
CA LEU A 380 22.28 -17.42 2.19
C LEU A 380 21.45 -18.63 1.73
N ALA A 381 20.97 -19.48 2.67
CA ALA A 381 20.04 -20.55 2.35
C ALA A 381 18.71 -19.93 1.89
N LYS A 382 18.14 -20.48 0.82
CA LYS A 382 16.88 -19.99 0.24
C LYS A 382 15.70 -20.83 0.69
N GLY A 383 14.61 -20.15 1.04
CA GLY A 383 13.35 -20.78 1.35
C GLY A 383 12.54 -21.16 0.11
N GLU A 384 11.49 -21.94 0.31
CA GLU A 384 10.62 -22.44 -0.72
C GLU A 384 9.43 -21.50 -0.95
N ILE A 385 8.85 -21.53 -2.15
CA ILE A 385 7.57 -20.90 -2.50
C ILE A 385 6.68 -21.96 -3.12
N ASN A 386 5.55 -22.26 -2.50
CA ASN A 386 4.57 -23.21 -3.00
C ASN A 386 3.15 -22.91 -2.48
N ASP A 387 2.16 -23.63 -2.99
CA ASP A 387 0.75 -23.47 -2.63
C ASP A 387 0.27 -22.01 -2.78
N ILE A 388 0.47 -21.44 -3.98
CA ILE A 388 0.10 -20.08 -4.31
C ILE A 388 -1.08 -20.11 -5.28
N TYR A 389 -2.15 -19.39 -4.97
CA TYR A 389 -3.41 -19.44 -5.69
C TYR A 389 -3.84 -18.05 -6.17
N PHE A 390 -4.02 -17.89 -7.48
CA PHE A 390 -4.59 -16.69 -8.11
C PHE A 390 -5.92 -17.08 -8.77
N ASP A 391 -7.03 -16.57 -8.26
CA ASP A 391 -8.36 -16.82 -8.77
C ASP A 391 -9.09 -15.52 -9.12
N ASN A 392 -9.64 -15.44 -10.33
CA ASN A 392 -10.38 -14.29 -10.82
C ASN A 392 -9.58 -12.98 -10.76
N ILE A 393 -8.39 -12.97 -11.37
CA ILE A 393 -7.57 -11.77 -11.54
C ILE A 393 -7.85 -11.17 -12.91
N GLN A 394 -8.21 -9.89 -12.95
CA GLN A 394 -8.68 -9.22 -14.16
C GLN A 394 -7.79 -8.02 -14.48
N VAL A 395 -7.13 -8.03 -15.62
CA VAL A 395 -6.53 -6.81 -16.20
C VAL A 395 -7.58 -6.13 -17.06
N LEU A 396 -8.05 -4.96 -16.64
CA LEU A 396 -9.21 -4.30 -17.23
C LEU A 396 -8.85 -3.44 -18.44
N ASN A 397 -7.68 -2.81 -18.43
CA ASN A 397 -7.18 -1.96 -19.51
C ASN A 397 -5.66 -1.89 -19.54
N GLY A 398 -5.11 -1.11 -20.46
CA GLY A 398 -3.68 -0.95 -20.66
C GLY A 398 -3.06 -2.01 -21.57
N ASP A 399 -1.75 -2.12 -21.53
CA ASP A 399 -1.02 -3.16 -22.25
C ASP A 399 -1.14 -4.50 -21.53
N ILE A 400 -1.05 -5.59 -22.27
CA ILE A 400 -1.03 -6.94 -21.68
C ILE A 400 0.33 -7.11 -20.98
N PRO A 401 0.35 -7.23 -19.63
CA PRO A 401 1.59 -7.38 -18.90
C PRO A 401 2.21 -8.78 -19.14
N VAL A 402 3.49 -8.90 -18.86
CA VAL A 402 4.16 -10.22 -18.75
C VAL A 402 4.03 -10.75 -17.34
N SER A 403 4.34 -12.04 -17.16
CA SER A 403 4.40 -12.66 -15.83
C SER A 403 5.61 -13.57 -15.75
N MET A 404 6.21 -13.70 -14.55
CA MET A 404 7.40 -14.51 -14.38
C MET A 404 7.33 -15.36 -13.10
N ILE A 405 7.74 -16.61 -13.22
CA ILE A 405 8.02 -17.50 -12.08
C ILE A 405 9.44 -18.02 -12.21
N ARG A 406 10.26 -17.78 -11.20
CA ARG A 406 11.67 -18.16 -11.25
C ARG A 406 12.16 -18.68 -9.90
N GLY A 407 12.67 -19.91 -9.90
CA GLY A 407 13.43 -20.46 -8.79
C GLY A 407 14.88 -19.94 -8.77
N TYR A 408 15.70 -20.53 -7.91
CA TYR A 408 17.08 -20.13 -7.67
C TYR A 408 18.02 -21.33 -7.82
N GLN A 409 19.20 -21.12 -8.40
CA GLN A 409 20.19 -22.18 -8.54
C GLN A 409 21.59 -21.65 -8.35
N THR A 410 22.38 -22.40 -7.58
CA THR A 410 23.83 -22.30 -7.47
C THR A 410 24.46 -23.67 -7.79
N PRO A 411 25.77 -23.80 -7.81
CA PRO A 411 26.42 -25.12 -7.99
C PRO A 411 26.09 -26.14 -6.87
N THR A 412 25.62 -25.66 -5.71
CA THR A 412 25.39 -26.49 -4.51
C THR A 412 23.96 -26.50 -4.04
N GLU A 413 23.08 -25.66 -4.59
CA GLU A 413 21.71 -25.49 -4.15
C GLU A 413 20.79 -25.28 -5.35
N GLU A 414 19.64 -25.90 -5.36
CA GLU A 414 18.56 -25.64 -6.30
C GLU A 414 17.26 -25.54 -5.52
N VAL A 415 16.58 -24.39 -5.64
CA VAL A 415 15.26 -24.14 -5.05
C VAL A 415 14.29 -23.83 -6.16
N ARG A 416 13.19 -24.57 -6.21
CA ARG A 416 12.14 -24.41 -7.21
C ARG A 416 10.91 -23.77 -6.62
N VAL A 417 10.27 -22.93 -7.41
CA VAL A 417 8.88 -22.52 -7.14
C VAL A 417 7.96 -23.63 -7.66
N HIS A 418 6.98 -24.05 -6.86
CA HIS A 418 6.07 -25.11 -7.27
C HIS A 418 4.65 -24.94 -6.71
N ASP A 419 3.70 -25.71 -7.21
CA ASP A 419 2.28 -25.67 -6.82
C ASP A 419 1.69 -24.24 -6.89
N VAL A 420 1.80 -23.62 -8.08
CA VAL A 420 1.23 -22.29 -8.34
C VAL A 420 0.03 -22.45 -9.30
N HIS A 421 -1.10 -21.91 -8.91
CA HIS A 421 -2.37 -22.07 -9.59
C HIS A 421 -2.90 -20.72 -10.09
N PHE A 422 -3.26 -20.67 -11.36
CA PHE A 422 -3.88 -19.52 -12.01
C PHE A 422 -5.23 -19.95 -12.58
N ASP A 423 -6.31 -19.49 -11.98
CA ASP A 423 -7.67 -19.80 -12.40
C ASP A 423 -8.43 -18.50 -12.74
N ASN A 424 -9.20 -18.53 -13.84
CA ASN A 424 -10.04 -17.41 -14.26
C ASN A 424 -9.28 -16.06 -14.45
N ILE A 425 -8.07 -16.11 -14.99
CA ILE A 425 -7.32 -14.90 -15.34
C ILE A 425 -7.88 -14.31 -16.63
N THR A 426 -8.14 -13.00 -16.66
CA THR A 426 -8.67 -12.31 -17.85
C THR A 426 -7.87 -11.07 -18.20
N PHE A 427 -7.66 -10.82 -19.50
CA PHE A 427 -7.10 -9.59 -20.04
C PHE A 427 -8.11 -8.91 -20.97
N MET A 428 -8.56 -7.70 -20.57
CA MET A 428 -9.58 -6.93 -21.30
C MET A 428 -10.80 -7.77 -21.67
N GLY A 429 -11.31 -8.54 -20.68
CA GLY A 429 -12.45 -9.43 -20.81
C GLY A 429 -12.18 -10.76 -21.54
N ASN A 430 -10.98 -11.00 -22.07
CA ASN A 430 -10.62 -12.26 -22.70
C ASN A 430 -10.00 -13.20 -21.68
N LYS A 431 -10.57 -14.39 -21.53
CA LYS A 431 -10.04 -15.41 -20.63
C LYS A 431 -8.71 -15.96 -21.14
N CYS A 432 -7.72 -16.05 -20.26
CA CYS A 432 -6.47 -16.75 -20.54
C CYS A 432 -6.70 -18.27 -20.35
N GLU A 433 -6.62 -19.03 -21.42
CA GLU A 433 -6.78 -20.49 -21.38
C GLU A 433 -5.44 -21.21 -21.24
N THR A 434 -4.35 -20.53 -21.60
CA THR A 434 -3.00 -21.10 -21.60
C THR A 434 -2.01 -20.16 -20.95
N TRP A 435 -0.84 -20.69 -20.62
CA TRP A 435 0.28 -19.88 -20.11
C TRP A 435 0.80 -18.85 -21.15
N GLN A 436 0.64 -19.14 -22.44
CA GLN A 436 0.99 -18.20 -23.52
C GLN A 436 0.06 -16.97 -23.51
N ASP A 437 -1.23 -17.18 -23.29
CA ASP A 437 -2.20 -16.09 -23.20
C ASP A 437 -1.85 -15.14 -22.04
N MET A 438 -1.32 -15.71 -20.95
CA MET A 438 -0.85 -14.96 -19.78
C MET A 438 0.54 -14.33 -19.96
N ARG A 439 1.23 -14.57 -21.10
CA ARG A 439 2.65 -14.21 -21.28
C ARG A 439 3.54 -14.66 -20.10
N LEU A 440 3.24 -15.84 -19.55
CA LEU A 440 3.94 -16.38 -18.40
C LEU A 440 5.26 -17.04 -18.83
N VAL A 441 6.34 -16.64 -18.19
CA VAL A 441 7.68 -17.23 -18.33
C VAL A 441 8.02 -18.00 -17.07
N THR A 442 8.49 -19.23 -17.19
CA THR A 442 8.87 -20.06 -16.04
C THR A 442 10.29 -20.58 -16.16
N GLU A 443 11.09 -20.46 -15.09
CA GLU A 443 12.43 -21.00 -14.97
C GLU A 443 12.61 -21.61 -13.58
N LEU A 444 13.16 -22.82 -13.49
CA LEU A 444 13.31 -23.54 -12.20
C LEU A 444 11.98 -23.58 -11.42
N ALA A 445 10.91 -23.92 -12.12
CA ALA A 445 9.57 -24.04 -11.56
C ALA A 445 8.93 -25.36 -12.01
N ASN A 446 8.07 -25.95 -11.20
CA ASN A 446 7.32 -27.14 -11.51
C ASN A 446 5.92 -27.08 -10.86
N ASP A 447 5.01 -27.94 -11.32
CA ASP A 447 3.65 -27.98 -10.82
C ASP A 447 2.96 -26.61 -10.88
N ILE A 448 3.04 -25.99 -12.07
CA ILE A 448 2.36 -24.73 -12.38
C ILE A 448 1.10 -25.08 -13.18
N TYR A 449 -0.03 -24.52 -12.77
CA TYR A 449 -1.34 -24.84 -13.33
C TYR A 449 -2.05 -23.59 -13.87
N VAL A 450 -2.68 -23.73 -15.04
CA VAL A 450 -3.57 -22.71 -15.59
C VAL A 450 -4.92 -23.39 -15.86
N ASN A 451 -5.98 -22.92 -15.21
CA ASN A 451 -7.31 -23.52 -15.23
C ASN A 451 -7.28 -25.06 -15.00
N GLY A 452 -6.49 -25.50 -14.01
CA GLY A 452 -6.27 -26.90 -13.67
C GLY A 452 -5.36 -27.69 -14.63
N ALA A 453 -4.94 -27.11 -15.75
CA ALA A 453 -4.03 -27.76 -16.68
C ALA A 453 -2.56 -27.50 -16.30
N ARG A 454 -1.80 -28.58 -16.04
CA ARG A 454 -0.38 -28.47 -15.67
C ARG A 454 0.48 -28.01 -16.85
N ILE A 455 1.34 -27.03 -16.62
CA ILE A 455 2.33 -26.57 -17.59
C ILE A 455 3.50 -27.56 -17.62
N CYS A 456 3.72 -28.22 -18.78
CA CYS A 456 4.73 -29.27 -18.94
C CYS A 456 6.07 -28.79 -19.54
N ARG A 457 6.35 -27.49 -19.62
CA ARG A 457 7.57 -26.99 -20.29
C ARG A 457 8.47 -26.20 -19.34
N GLN A 458 9.66 -26.72 -19.11
CA GLN A 458 10.81 -25.93 -18.69
C GLN A 458 11.43 -25.31 -19.95
N MET A 459 11.45 -24.00 -20.09
CA MET A 459 12.37 -23.38 -21.04
C MET A 459 13.77 -23.50 -20.44
N LYS A 460 14.64 -24.24 -21.11
CA LYS A 460 16.10 -24.20 -20.85
C LYS A 460 16.64 -23.09 -21.75
N PHE A 461 17.14 -22.04 -21.17
CA PHE A 461 17.94 -21.03 -21.85
C PHE A 461 19.39 -21.47 -21.96
#